data_54b869c75772dcbf68733a1e9763cc95
#
_entry.id   54b869c75772dcbf68733a1e9763cc95
#
_cell.length_a   1.000
_cell.length_b   1.000
_cell.length_c   1.000
_cell.angle_alpha   90.00
_cell.angle_beta   90.00
_cell.angle_gamma   90.00
#
_symmetry.space_group_name_H-M   'P 1'
#
loop_
_entity.id
_entity.type
_entity.pdbx_description
1 polymer ?
#
loop_
_entity_poly.entity_id
_entity_poly.type
_entity_poly.pdbx_seq_one_letter_code
_entity_poly.pdbx_strand_id
1 'polypeptide(L)'
;MQEKESNRYDNDNHYKAIRDDYITPPEIYEPLLKYFNRAEFDIDVCCTKHNIPAKQHYTKEIDGLRQLWQGLCFCNPPWKYTRLWLKKGAELVKSGADFVGCYVIPSDRLYVNYMQDYIINNPHAAFGILPGKQGYIIPGQEELPPVPSVGTMICILAANAPEIAAELNIFQTFKTTFFAGRELKSAIMQQDLFNAFRDIDQEVVNLATYLFLVNKQQKENKEEHV
;
A
#
# COMPACT_ATOMS: atom_id res chain seq x y z
N MET A 1 -29.30 11.31 -30.37
CA MET A 1 -27.90 10.79 -30.15
C MET A 1 -27.17 11.51 -29.00
N GLN A 2 -27.87 12.25 -28.14
CA GLN A 2 -27.30 12.99 -26.99
C GLN A 2 -27.51 12.35 -25.61
N GLU A 3 -28.38 11.34 -25.49
CA GLU A 3 -28.66 10.70 -24.17
C GLU A 3 -27.60 9.65 -23.72
N LYS A 4 -26.70 9.22 -24.61
CA LYS A 4 -25.69 8.21 -24.24
C LYS A 4 -24.40 8.79 -23.61
N GLU A 5 -24.14 10.09 -23.75
CA GLU A 5 -22.93 10.70 -23.17
C GLU A 5 -23.12 11.17 -21.71
N SER A 6 -24.33 11.58 -21.31
CA SER A 6 -24.61 12.00 -19.94
C SER A 6 -24.54 10.83 -18.94
N ASN A 7 -25.01 9.65 -19.34
CA ASN A 7 -24.99 8.43 -18.51
C ASN A 7 -23.57 7.88 -18.25
N ARG A 8 -22.58 8.20 -19.09
CA ARG A 8 -21.20 7.75 -18.89
C ARG A 8 -20.47 8.58 -17.84
N TYR A 9 -20.73 9.89 -17.81
CA TYR A 9 -20.13 10.80 -16.83
C TYR A 9 -20.70 10.62 -15.41
N ASP A 10 -21.99 10.36 -15.30
CA ASP A 10 -22.62 10.10 -14.00
C ASP A 10 -22.21 8.75 -13.43
N ASN A 11 -22.06 7.71 -14.28
CA ASN A 11 -21.51 6.43 -13.85
C ASN A 11 -20.07 6.53 -13.39
N ASP A 12 -19.19 7.27 -14.08
CA ASP A 12 -17.79 7.43 -13.68
C ASP A 12 -17.63 8.16 -12.34
N ASN A 13 -18.49 9.13 -12.04
CA ASN A 13 -18.50 9.83 -10.75
C ASN A 13 -19.08 8.94 -9.63
N HIS A 14 -20.11 8.15 -9.92
CA HIS A 14 -20.67 7.20 -8.98
C HIS A 14 -19.66 6.09 -8.64
N TYR A 15 -18.98 5.52 -9.63
CA TYR A 15 -17.92 4.53 -9.41
C TYR A 15 -16.69 5.13 -8.69
N LYS A 16 -16.35 6.40 -8.90
CA LYS A 16 -15.26 7.07 -8.15
C LYS A 16 -15.61 7.27 -6.67
N ALA A 17 -16.84 7.65 -6.36
CA ALA A 17 -17.29 7.81 -4.98
C ALA A 17 -17.32 6.46 -4.23
N ILE A 18 -17.74 5.40 -4.91
CA ILE A 18 -17.81 4.05 -4.33
C ILE A 18 -16.42 3.45 -4.09
N ARG A 19 -15.41 3.79 -4.90
CA ARG A 19 -14.04 3.24 -4.76
C ARG A 19 -13.36 3.56 -3.44
N ASP A 20 -13.66 4.70 -2.85
CA ASP A 20 -13.09 5.09 -1.56
C ASP A 20 -13.74 4.32 -0.38
N ASP A 21 -14.86 3.64 -0.62
CA ASP A 21 -15.63 2.88 0.36
C ASP A 21 -15.50 1.36 0.21
N TYR A 22 -14.63 0.88 -0.67
CA TYR A 22 -14.45 -0.55 -0.90
C TYR A 22 -14.00 -1.28 0.35
N ILE A 23 -14.65 -2.42 0.62
CA ILE A 23 -14.31 -3.32 1.72
C ILE A 23 -13.09 -4.15 1.32
N THR A 24 -12.08 -4.13 2.16
CA THR A 24 -10.86 -4.95 1.99
C THR A 24 -11.19 -6.42 2.24
N PRO A 25 -10.91 -7.32 1.30
CA PRO A 25 -11.22 -8.74 1.47
C PRO A 25 -10.26 -9.41 2.49
N PRO A 26 -10.72 -10.50 3.15
CA PRO A 26 -9.93 -11.24 4.14
C PRO A 26 -8.56 -11.68 3.65
N GLU A 27 -8.42 -12.04 2.37
CA GLU A 27 -7.19 -12.50 1.74
C GLU A 27 -6.06 -11.45 1.81
N ILE A 28 -6.39 -10.19 2.05
CA ILE A 28 -5.41 -9.10 2.20
C ILE A 28 -4.99 -8.93 3.66
N TYR A 29 -5.90 -8.93 4.63
CA TYR A 29 -5.56 -8.61 6.00
C TYR A 29 -5.31 -9.85 6.90
N GLU A 30 -5.94 -10.99 6.63
CA GLU A 30 -5.73 -12.20 7.44
C GLU A 30 -4.29 -12.70 7.43
N PRO A 31 -3.56 -12.69 6.27
CA PRO A 31 -2.15 -13.07 6.27
C PRO A 31 -1.29 -12.16 7.16
N LEU A 32 -1.62 -10.87 7.26
CA LEU A 32 -0.94 -9.94 8.18
C LEU A 32 -1.20 -10.31 9.64
N LEU A 33 -2.47 -10.53 10.00
CA LEU A 33 -2.84 -10.95 11.37
C LEU A 33 -2.15 -12.27 11.75
N LYS A 34 -2.13 -13.22 10.83
CA LYS A 34 -1.44 -14.51 11.03
C LYS A 34 0.06 -14.32 11.24
N TYR A 35 0.72 -13.47 10.43
CA TYR A 35 2.13 -13.16 10.56
C TYR A 35 2.47 -12.55 11.93
N PHE A 36 1.68 -11.57 12.36
CA PHE A 36 1.87 -10.92 13.67
C PHE A 36 1.36 -11.75 14.85
N ASN A 37 0.85 -12.96 14.63
CA ASN A 37 0.23 -13.83 15.63
C ASN A 37 -0.88 -13.10 16.43
N ARG A 38 -1.77 -12.41 15.73
CA ARG A 38 -2.86 -11.62 16.31
C ARG A 38 -4.21 -12.08 15.75
N ALA A 39 -5.26 -12.03 16.58
CA ALA A 39 -6.63 -12.25 16.15
C ALA A 39 -7.25 -11.00 15.51
N GLU A 40 -6.77 -9.81 15.89
CA GLU A 40 -7.26 -8.51 15.46
C GLU A 40 -6.15 -7.47 15.47
N PHE A 41 -6.31 -6.39 14.71
CA PHE A 41 -5.48 -5.19 14.81
C PHE A 41 -5.80 -4.42 16.10
N ASP A 42 -4.88 -3.59 16.56
CA ASP A 42 -5.20 -2.68 17.65
C ASP A 42 -6.12 -1.57 17.15
N ILE A 43 -5.88 -1.07 15.94
CA ILE A 43 -6.67 0.02 15.35
C ILE A 43 -6.83 -0.18 13.83
N ASP A 44 -8.06 -0.08 13.31
CA ASP A 44 -8.31 0.27 11.92
C ASP A 44 -8.42 1.78 11.82
N VAL A 45 -7.35 2.42 11.35
CA VAL A 45 -7.22 3.88 11.41
C VAL A 45 -8.03 4.62 10.34
N CYS A 46 -8.53 3.91 9.33
CA CYS A 46 -9.24 4.50 8.20
C CYS A 46 -10.35 3.58 7.72
N CYS A 47 -11.45 3.51 8.45
CA CYS A 47 -12.53 2.61 8.12
C CYS A 47 -13.81 3.34 7.66
N THR A 48 -14.51 2.73 6.71
CA THR A 48 -15.86 3.13 6.32
C THR A 48 -16.89 2.24 7.02
N LYS A 49 -16.58 0.96 7.13
CA LYS A 49 -17.37 -0.05 7.85
C LYS A 49 -16.44 -0.87 8.74
N HIS A 50 -16.92 -1.39 9.84
CA HIS A 50 -16.17 -2.25 10.77
C HIS A 50 -15.99 -3.66 10.18
N ASN A 51 -15.32 -3.79 9.05
CA ASN A 51 -15.10 -5.07 8.37
C ASN A 51 -13.73 -5.68 8.66
N ILE A 52 -12.76 -4.88 9.11
CA ILE A 52 -11.44 -5.35 9.54
C ILE A 52 -11.52 -5.70 11.04
N PRO A 53 -11.08 -6.90 11.47
CA PRO A 53 -10.98 -7.22 12.89
C PRO A 53 -10.02 -6.27 13.59
N ALA A 54 -10.54 -5.36 14.41
CA ALA A 54 -9.74 -4.39 15.17
C ALA A 54 -10.45 -3.99 16.47
N LYS A 55 -9.67 -3.69 17.52
CA LYS A 55 -10.19 -3.22 18.81
C LYS A 55 -10.82 -1.82 18.71
N GLN A 56 -10.26 -0.97 17.85
CA GLN A 56 -10.75 0.38 17.60
C GLN A 56 -10.87 0.63 16.09
N HIS A 57 -11.87 1.43 15.74
CA HIS A 57 -12.14 1.80 14.35
C HIS A 57 -12.29 3.31 14.26
N TYR A 58 -11.48 3.94 13.41
CA TYR A 58 -11.59 5.37 13.15
C TYR A 58 -12.30 5.62 11.84
N THR A 59 -13.57 6.01 11.96
CA THR A 59 -14.42 6.37 10.83
C THR A 59 -14.14 7.79 10.35
N LYS A 60 -14.80 8.19 9.28
CA LYS A 60 -14.69 9.56 8.74
C LYS A 60 -15.11 10.62 9.76
N GLU A 61 -16.10 10.32 10.60
CA GLU A 61 -16.62 11.23 11.63
C GLU A 61 -15.59 11.42 12.76
N ILE A 62 -14.83 10.38 13.07
CA ILE A 62 -13.78 10.41 14.09
C ILE A 62 -12.52 11.09 13.57
N ASP A 63 -12.29 11.08 12.24
CA ASP A 63 -11.09 11.57 11.57
C ASP A 63 -9.80 10.93 12.10
N GLY A 64 -9.51 9.73 11.63
CA GLY A 64 -8.35 8.94 12.06
C GLY A 64 -7.00 9.67 11.94
N LEU A 65 -6.87 10.65 11.02
CA LEU A 65 -5.66 11.46 10.92
C LEU A 65 -5.42 12.34 12.15
N ARG A 66 -6.47 12.65 12.93
CA ARG A 66 -6.37 13.43 14.15
C ARG A 66 -6.23 12.59 15.41
N GLN A 67 -6.43 11.26 15.30
CA GLN A 67 -6.38 10.36 16.44
C GLN A 67 -4.96 9.87 16.71
N LEU A 68 -4.73 9.35 17.93
CA LEU A 68 -3.49 8.67 18.28
C LEU A 68 -3.47 7.28 17.62
N TRP A 69 -2.35 6.90 17.03
CA TRP A 69 -2.10 5.55 16.51
C TRP A 69 -1.02 4.88 17.34
N GLN A 70 -1.28 3.67 17.79
CA GLN A 70 -0.33 2.85 18.56
C GLN A 70 -0.57 1.37 18.32
N GLY A 71 0.44 0.53 18.54
CA GLY A 71 0.37 -0.90 18.33
C GLY A 71 0.26 -1.27 16.85
N LEU A 72 -0.40 -2.39 16.57
CA LEU A 72 -0.60 -2.88 15.20
C LEU A 72 -1.81 -2.21 14.56
N CYS A 73 -1.57 -1.34 13.61
CA CYS A 73 -2.58 -0.54 12.91
C CYS A 73 -2.81 -1.02 11.47
N PHE A 74 -4.06 -1.06 11.04
CA PHE A 74 -4.45 -1.29 9.66
C PHE A 74 -4.91 0.01 8.99
N CYS A 75 -4.59 0.20 7.71
CA CYS A 75 -4.96 1.38 6.95
C CYS A 75 -5.18 1.05 5.47
N ASN A 76 -6.42 1.10 5.01
CA ASN A 76 -6.75 1.16 3.59
C ASN A 76 -7.27 2.56 3.28
N PRO A 77 -6.39 3.55 3.02
CA PRO A 77 -6.80 4.95 2.96
C PRO A 77 -7.52 5.27 1.66
N PRO A 78 -8.37 6.32 1.64
CA PRO A 78 -8.85 6.90 0.39
C PRO A 78 -7.66 7.24 -0.51
N TRP A 79 -7.62 6.70 -1.72
CA TRP A 79 -6.43 6.77 -2.59
C TRP A 79 -5.98 8.19 -2.91
N LYS A 80 -6.91 9.13 -2.95
CA LYS A 80 -6.62 10.55 -3.14
C LYS A 80 -5.77 11.14 -2.00
N TYR A 81 -5.90 10.60 -0.79
CA TYR A 81 -5.28 11.13 0.43
C TYR A 81 -4.18 10.22 0.98
N THR A 82 -3.79 9.16 0.29
CA THR A 82 -2.75 8.18 0.70
C THR A 82 -1.50 8.85 1.28
N ARG A 83 -1.06 9.97 0.68
CA ARG A 83 0.09 10.75 1.16
C ARG A 83 0.00 11.15 2.62
N LEU A 84 -1.17 11.61 3.08
CA LEU A 84 -1.36 12.10 4.46
C LEU A 84 -1.25 10.96 5.47
N TRP A 85 -1.82 9.81 5.13
CA TRP A 85 -1.82 8.61 5.96
C TRP A 85 -0.42 8.02 6.07
N LEU A 86 0.32 7.90 4.98
CA LEU A 86 1.71 7.44 4.97
C LEU A 86 2.64 8.41 5.71
N LYS A 87 2.46 9.72 5.51
CA LYS A 87 3.22 10.73 6.23
C LYS A 87 3.10 10.55 7.73
N LYS A 88 1.87 10.43 8.25
CA LYS A 88 1.62 10.25 9.68
C LYS A 88 2.29 8.99 10.22
N GLY A 89 2.16 7.84 9.54
CA GLY A 89 2.83 6.61 9.96
C GLY A 89 4.35 6.72 9.94
N ALA A 90 4.92 7.33 8.90
CA ALA A 90 6.37 7.54 8.82
C ALA A 90 6.90 8.47 9.92
N GLU A 91 6.15 9.50 10.30
CA GLU A 91 6.49 10.38 11.42
C GLU A 91 6.42 9.64 12.76
N LEU A 92 5.44 8.77 12.97
CA LEU A 92 5.32 7.94 14.17
C LEU A 92 6.51 7.01 14.33
N VAL A 93 6.86 6.26 13.29
CA VAL A 93 8.04 5.37 13.33
C VAL A 93 9.31 6.17 13.59
N LYS A 94 9.49 7.30 12.91
CA LYS A 94 10.64 8.18 13.08
C LYS A 94 10.75 8.74 14.52
N SER A 95 9.63 8.96 15.20
CA SER A 95 9.60 9.43 16.59
C SER A 95 9.89 8.34 17.61
N GLY A 96 10.03 7.07 17.19
CA GLY A 96 10.21 5.92 18.08
C GLY A 96 8.92 5.48 18.77
N ALA A 97 7.75 5.83 18.23
CA ALA A 97 6.48 5.39 18.78
C ALA A 97 6.35 3.86 18.67
N ASP A 98 5.65 3.26 19.63
CA ASP A 98 5.21 1.86 19.56
C ASP A 98 4.10 1.74 18.52
N PHE A 99 4.52 1.52 17.27
CA PHE A 99 3.63 1.56 16.11
C PHE A 99 4.12 0.65 15.00
N VAL A 100 3.21 -0.16 14.48
CA VAL A 100 3.35 -0.93 13.24
C VAL A 100 2.16 -0.62 12.36
N GLY A 101 2.38 0.02 11.22
CA GLY A 101 1.33 0.36 10.26
C GLY A 101 1.33 -0.57 9.06
N CYS A 102 0.21 -1.25 8.83
CA CYS A 102 -0.04 -2.08 7.66
C CYS A 102 -0.95 -1.34 6.68
N TYR A 103 -0.42 -0.94 5.54
CA TYR A 103 -1.14 -0.13 4.55
C TYR A 103 -1.46 -0.94 3.30
N VAL A 104 -2.67 -0.74 2.79
CA VAL A 104 -3.13 -1.26 1.49
C VAL A 104 -3.19 -0.12 0.49
N ILE A 105 -2.36 -0.16 -0.53
CA ILE A 105 -2.16 0.96 -1.47
C ILE A 105 -2.20 0.44 -2.91
N PRO A 106 -2.75 1.22 -3.86
CA PRO A 106 -2.65 0.88 -5.28
C PRO A 106 -1.18 0.83 -5.74
N SER A 107 -0.78 -0.24 -6.43
CA SER A 107 0.60 -0.42 -6.89
C SER A 107 1.02 0.59 -7.98
N ASP A 108 0.07 1.20 -8.70
CA ASP A 108 0.31 2.28 -9.66
C ASP A 108 0.82 3.58 -9.01
N ARG A 109 0.80 3.67 -7.68
CA ARG A 109 1.33 4.81 -6.92
C ARG A 109 2.82 4.72 -6.62
N LEU A 110 3.49 3.62 -6.95
CA LEU A 110 4.89 3.40 -6.58
C LEU A 110 5.84 4.49 -7.12
N TYR A 111 5.51 5.11 -8.25
CA TYR A 111 6.33 6.14 -8.91
C TYR A 111 6.14 7.57 -8.37
N VAL A 112 5.14 7.84 -7.53
CA VAL A 112 4.88 9.20 -7.03
C VAL A 112 5.86 9.59 -5.92
N ASN A 113 6.19 10.89 -5.81
CA ASN A 113 7.22 11.39 -4.91
C ASN A 113 7.01 10.98 -3.44
N TYR A 114 5.80 11.00 -2.92
CA TYR A 114 5.57 10.64 -1.53
C TYR A 114 5.82 9.15 -1.24
N MET A 115 5.71 8.28 -2.25
CA MET A 115 6.13 6.87 -2.11
C MET A 115 7.64 6.75 -2.02
N GLN A 116 8.37 7.57 -2.77
CA GLN A 116 9.83 7.66 -2.66
C GLN A 116 10.23 8.08 -1.25
N ASP A 117 9.57 9.09 -0.67
CA ASP A 117 9.92 9.66 0.63
C ASP A 117 9.55 8.73 1.79
N TYR A 118 8.33 8.18 1.77
CA TYR A 118 7.79 7.46 2.94
C TYR A 118 7.96 5.95 2.88
N ILE A 119 8.20 5.37 1.71
CA ILE A 119 8.34 3.92 1.51
C ILE A 119 9.72 3.57 0.93
N ILE A 120 10.00 3.96 -0.33
CA ILE A 120 11.16 3.47 -1.09
C ILE A 120 12.49 3.88 -0.44
N ASN A 121 12.61 5.11 0.02
CA ASN A 121 13.83 5.63 0.65
C ASN A 121 13.79 5.57 2.20
N ASN A 122 12.73 5.03 2.78
CA ASN A 122 12.54 4.98 4.22
C ASN A 122 13.12 3.67 4.79
N PRO A 123 14.12 3.72 5.69
CA PRO A 123 14.70 2.51 6.31
C PRO A 123 13.72 1.76 7.22
N HIS A 124 12.63 2.41 7.60
CA HIS A 124 11.58 1.87 8.45
C HIS A 124 10.34 1.47 7.65
N ALA A 125 10.51 1.18 6.37
CA ALA A 125 9.44 0.73 5.50
C ALA A 125 9.78 -0.60 4.83
N ALA A 126 8.75 -1.41 4.62
CA ALA A 126 8.78 -2.58 3.75
C ALA A 126 7.56 -2.54 2.84
N PHE A 127 7.65 -3.14 1.66
CA PHE A 127 6.51 -3.25 0.77
C PHE A 127 6.60 -4.48 -0.13
N GLY A 128 5.45 -4.97 -0.55
CA GLY A 128 5.33 -6.05 -1.52
C GLY A 128 4.12 -5.83 -2.41
N ILE A 129 4.25 -6.11 -3.71
CA ILE A 129 3.15 -5.99 -4.69
C ILE A 129 2.47 -7.34 -4.78
N LEU A 130 1.17 -7.39 -4.50
CA LEU A 130 0.40 -8.63 -4.58
C LEU A 130 0.22 -9.08 -6.04
N PRO A 131 0.31 -10.39 -6.32
CA PRO A 131 0.15 -10.90 -7.67
C PRO A 131 -1.28 -10.69 -8.18
N GLY A 132 -1.42 -10.26 -9.42
CA GLY A 132 -2.70 -10.04 -10.07
C GLY A 132 -3.48 -8.83 -9.52
N LYS A 133 -4.76 -8.77 -9.88
CA LYS A 133 -5.69 -7.76 -9.36
C LYS A 133 -6.47 -8.34 -8.20
N GLN A 134 -6.39 -7.70 -7.05
CA GLN A 134 -7.16 -8.11 -5.89
C GLN A 134 -8.63 -7.73 -6.06
N GLY A 135 -9.53 -8.64 -5.65
CA GLY A 135 -10.96 -8.38 -5.67
C GLY A 135 -11.38 -7.62 -4.41
N TYR A 136 -12.00 -6.46 -4.58
CA TYR A 136 -12.57 -5.69 -3.48
C TYR A 136 -14.09 -5.84 -3.46
N ILE A 137 -14.66 -5.79 -2.26
CA ILE A 137 -16.10 -5.94 -2.06
C ILE A 137 -16.75 -4.56 -2.10
N ILE A 138 -17.84 -4.44 -2.88
CA ILE A 138 -18.64 -3.21 -2.92
C ILE A 138 -19.60 -3.20 -1.74
N PRO A 139 -19.64 -2.16 -0.91
CA PRO A 139 -20.60 -2.05 0.19
C PRO A 139 -22.04 -2.17 -0.29
N GLY A 140 -22.82 -3.03 0.36
CA GLY A 140 -24.21 -3.32 -0.03
C GLY A 140 -24.36 -4.32 -1.19
N GLN A 141 -23.26 -4.89 -1.67
CA GLN A 141 -23.22 -5.91 -2.73
C GLN A 141 -22.34 -7.09 -2.32
N GLU A 142 -22.30 -7.41 -1.03
CA GLU A 142 -21.44 -8.43 -0.43
C GLU A 142 -21.70 -9.84 -1.00
N GLU A 143 -22.89 -10.08 -1.53
CA GLU A 143 -23.29 -11.33 -2.20
C GLU A 143 -22.75 -11.46 -3.63
N LEU A 144 -22.24 -10.37 -4.22
CA LEU A 144 -21.70 -10.38 -5.57
C LEU A 144 -20.20 -10.72 -5.56
N PRO A 145 -19.67 -11.28 -6.65
CA PRO A 145 -18.24 -11.50 -6.77
C PRO A 145 -17.44 -10.21 -6.56
N PRO A 146 -16.31 -10.28 -5.85
CA PRO A 146 -15.43 -9.12 -5.67
C PRO A 146 -15.01 -8.49 -7.00
N VAL A 147 -14.98 -7.15 -7.05
CA VAL A 147 -14.63 -6.43 -8.27
C VAL A 147 -13.11 -6.34 -8.37
N PRO A 148 -12.49 -6.82 -9.46
CA PRO A 148 -11.06 -6.63 -9.70
C PRO A 148 -10.72 -5.14 -9.72
N SER A 149 -9.81 -4.73 -8.84
CA SER A 149 -9.33 -3.36 -8.76
C SER A 149 -8.00 -3.20 -9.52
N VAL A 150 -7.31 -2.11 -9.34
CA VAL A 150 -5.91 -1.96 -9.74
C VAL A 150 -5.03 -2.92 -8.94
N GLY A 151 -3.79 -3.15 -9.41
CA GLY A 151 -2.83 -3.91 -8.61
C GLY A 151 -2.70 -3.35 -7.20
N THR A 152 -2.56 -4.23 -6.22
CA THR A 152 -2.50 -3.87 -4.80
C THR A 152 -1.09 -4.06 -4.26
N MET A 153 -0.65 -3.13 -3.44
CA MET A 153 0.60 -3.18 -2.72
C MET A 153 0.32 -3.15 -1.21
N ILE A 154 1.01 -4.01 -0.46
CA ILE A 154 1.07 -3.93 1.00
C ILE A 154 2.32 -3.14 1.36
N CYS A 155 2.17 -2.09 2.17
CA CYS A 155 3.28 -1.36 2.75
C CYS A 155 3.24 -1.48 4.27
N ILE A 156 4.40 -1.70 4.88
CA ILE A 156 4.56 -1.79 6.34
C ILE A 156 5.49 -0.68 6.78
N LEU A 157 5.07 0.10 7.75
CA LEU A 157 5.88 1.09 8.43
C LEU A 157 6.10 0.64 9.88
N ALA A 158 7.35 0.32 10.23
CA ALA A 158 7.72 -0.18 11.56
C ALA A 158 9.21 0.09 11.82
N ALA A 159 9.62 0.14 13.07
CA ALA A 159 11.03 0.30 13.44
C ALA A 159 11.91 -0.83 12.86
N ASN A 160 11.37 -2.05 12.79
CA ASN A 160 11.99 -3.28 12.28
C ASN A 160 11.42 -3.73 10.93
N ALA A 161 11.04 -2.80 10.06
CA ALA A 161 10.46 -3.13 8.76
C ALA A 161 11.36 -4.03 7.87
N PRO A 162 12.69 -3.89 7.84
CA PRO A 162 13.56 -4.81 7.08
C PRO A 162 13.47 -6.26 7.55
N GLU A 163 13.44 -6.50 8.87
CA GLU A 163 13.27 -7.82 9.46
C GLU A 163 11.91 -8.41 9.11
N ILE A 164 10.85 -7.60 9.19
CA ILE A 164 9.50 -7.99 8.78
C ILE A 164 9.49 -8.41 7.30
N ALA A 165 10.14 -7.64 6.41
CA ALA A 165 10.23 -7.99 4.99
C ALA A 165 10.92 -9.34 4.77
N ALA A 166 12.05 -9.58 5.45
CA ALA A 166 12.79 -10.83 5.36
C ALA A 166 11.94 -12.03 5.84
N GLU A 167 11.24 -11.89 6.95
CA GLU A 167 10.37 -12.93 7.50
C GLU A 167 9.15 -13.21 6.61
N LEU A 168 8.48 -12.17 6.08
CA LEU A 168 7.36 -12.33 5.14
C LEU A 168 7.79 -13.08 3.87
N ASN A 169 9.03 -12.87 3.41
CA ASN A 169 9.61 -13.60 2.27
C ASN A 169 9.87 -15.07 2.62
N ILE A 170 10.44 -15.36 3.80
CA ILE A 170 10.71 -16.74 4.25
C ILE A 170 9.41 -17.52 4.37
N PHE A 171 8.38 -16.93 4.95
CA PHE A 171 7.08 -17.59 5.15
C PHE A 171 6.18 -17.57 3.91
N GLN A 172 6.58 -16.88 2.83
CA GLN A 172 5.80 -16.71 1.60
C GLN A 172 4.34 -16.29 1.86
N THR A 173 4.15 -15.43 2.85
CA THR A 173 2.84 -15.05 3.41
C THR A 173 1.85 -14.57 2.35
N PHE A 174 2.35 -13.89 1.31
CA PHE A 174 1.51 -13.31 0.23
C PHE A 174 1.83 -13.84 -1.17
N LYS A 175 2.65 -14.88 -1.30
CA LYS A 175 3.16 -15.34 -2.61
C LYS A 175 3.78 -14.20 -3.44
N THR A 176 4.42 -13.26 -2.78
CA THR A 176 5.11 -12.12 -3.39
C THR A 176 6.40 -11.85 -2.62
N THR A 177 7.31 -11.08 -3.22
CA THR A 177 8.53 -10.64 -2.56
C THR A 177 8.31 -9.30 -1.87
N PHE A 178 8.69 -9.19 -0.61
CA PHE A 178 8.75 -7.95 0.13
C PHE A 178 10.15 -7.35 0.08
N PHE A 179 10.23 -6.05 -0.04
CA PHE A 179 11.46 -5.28 -0.10
C PHE A 179 11.51 -4.31 1.07
N ALA A 180 12.66 -4.22 1.74
CA ALA A 180 12.93 -3.11 2.65
C ALA A 180 13.16 -1.82 1.85
N GLY A 181 12.70 -0.68 2.37
CA GLY A 181 12.68 0.56 1.61
C GLY A 181 14.04 1.00 1.04
N ARG A 182 15.16 0.73 1.73
CA ARG A 182 16.51 1.02 1.22
C ARG A 182 17.08 -0.04 0.28
N GLU A 183 16.63 -1.28 0.38
CA GLU A 183 17.18 -2.40 -0.38
C GLU A 183 16.81 -2.31 -1.86
N LEU A 184 15.63 -1.77 -2.19
CA LEU A 184 15.24 -1.57 -3.57
C LEU A 184 16.27 -0.71 -4.32
N LYS A 185 16.86 0.27 -3.65
CA LYS A 185 17.88 1.14 -4.25
C LYS A 185 19.18 0.40 -4.54
N SER A 186 19.63 -0.48 -3.63
CA SER A 186 20.84 -1.29 -3.82
C SER A 186 20.62 -2.44 -4.80
N ALA A 187 19.45 -3.07 -4.79
CA ALA A 187 19.12 -4.18 -5.67
C ALA A 187 18.91 -3.71 -7.14
N ILE A 188 18.31 -2.52 -7.35
CA ILE A 188 18.24 -1.88 -8.69
C ILE A 188 19.65 -1.57 -9.21
N MET A 189 20.60 -1.19 -8.34
CA MET A 189 21.97 -0.94 -8.72
C MET A 189 22.79 -2.21 -9.01
N GLN A 190 22.40 -3.38 -8.45
CA GLN A 190 23.15 -4.63 -8.55
C GLN A 190 22.60 -5.65 -9.55
N GLN A 191 21.60 -5.31 -10.37
CA GLN A 191 20.97 -6.21 -11.35
C GLN A 191 20.27 -7.47 -10.74
N ASP A 192 20.34 -7.65 -9.43
CA ASP A 192 19.73 -8.79 -8.73
C ASP A 192 18.20 -8.68 -8.69
N LEU A 193 17.65 -7.48 -8.84
CA LEU A 193 16.21 -7.26 -8.99
C LEU A 193 15.66 -7.97 -10.25
N PHE A 194 16.43 -7.99 -11.33
CA PHE A 194 16.03 -8.67 -12.57
C PHE A 194 15.80 -10.17 -12.37
N ASN A 195 16.57 -10.77 -11.48
CA ASN A 195 16.43 -12.19 -11.14
C ASN A 195 15.27 -12.43 -10.14
N ALA A 196 15.05 -11.52 -9.20
CA ALA A 196 13.93 -11.61 -8.25
C ALA A 196 12.56 -11.36 -8.92
N PHE A 197 12.53 -10.60 -10.03
CA PHE A 197 11.30 -10.29 -10.77
C PHE A 197 11.06 -11.23 -11.97
N ARG A 198 11.87 -12.24 -12.19
CA ARG A 198 11.72 -13.15 -13.36
C ARG A 198 10.35 -13.82 -13.44
N ASP A 199 9.70 -14.03 -12.29
CA ASP A 199 8.40 -14.69 -12.17
C ASP A 199 7.24 -13.70 -11.90
N ILE A 200 7.52 -12.40 -11.93
CA ILE A 200 6.53 -11.34 -11.72
C ILE A 200 6.08 -10.82 -13.10
N ASP A 201 4.80 -10.45 -13.17
CA ASP A 201 4.16 -9.89 -14.35
C ASP A 201 5.04 -8.78 -15.01
N GLN A 202 5.17 -8.83 -16.34
CA GLN A 202 6.01 -7.92 -17.14
C GLN A 202 5.72 -6.43 -16.88
N GLU A 203 4.50 -6.09 -16.47
CA GLU A 203 4.16 -4.72 -16.05
C GLU A 203 4.97 -4.24 -14.84
N VAL A 204 5.26 -5.13 -13.90
CA VAL A 204 6.03 -4.80 -12.69
C VAL A 204 7.51 -4.65 -13.02
N VAL A 205 8.03 -5.48 -13.94
CA VAL A 205 9.41 -5.36 -14.45
C VAL A 205 9.60 -4.04 -15.20
N ASN A 206 8.63 -3.65 -16.02
CA ASN A 206 8.64 -2.38 -16.74
C ASN A 206 8.59 -1.19 -15.77
N LEU A 207 7.83 -1.28 -14.68
CA LEU A 207 7.73 -0.26 -13.65
C LEU A 207 9.06 -0.09 -12.90
N ALA A 208 9.71 -1.19 -12.52
CA ALA A 208 11.02 -1.16 -11.85
C ALA A 208 12.10 -0.54 -12.74
N THR A 209 12.10 -0.89 -14.02
CA THR A 209 13.00 -0.32 -15.04
C THR A 209 12.75 1.18 -15.23
N TYR A 210 11.49 1.59 -15.30
CA TYR A 210 11.11 2.99 -15.40
C TYR A 210 11.58 3.81 -14.17
N LEU A 211 11.39 3.29 -12.97
CA LEU A 211 11.85 3.94 -11.73
C LEU A 211 13.38 4.12 -11.70
N PHE A 212 14.12 3.13 -12.20
CA PHE A 212 15.57 3.23 -12.33
C PHE A 212 15.99 4.37 -13.27
N LEU A 213 15.36 4.47 -14.45
CA LEU A 213 15.66 5.49 -15.45
C LEU A 213 15.31 6.91 -14.95
N VAL A 214 14.17 7.09 -14.30
CA VAL A 214 13.74 8.37 -13.72
C VAL A 214 14.70 8.83 -12.62
N ASN A 215 15.12 7.92 -11.73
CA ASN A 215 16.07 8.25 -10.67
C ASN A 215 17.48 8.58 -11.21
N LYS A 216 17.89 7.91 -12.28
CA LYS A 216 19.16 8.21 -12.96
C LYS A 216 19.14 9.61 -13.56
N GLN A 217 18.09 9.97 -14.27
CA GLN A 217 17.91 11.28 -14.90
C GLN A 217 17.84 12.43 -13.89
N GLN A 218 17.22 12.19 -12.72
CA GLN A 218 17.18 13.19 -11.63
C GLN A 218 18.53 13.40 -10.96
N LYS A 219 19.41 12.38 -10.95
CA LYS A 219 20.78 12.53 -10.46
C LYS A 219 21.67 13.33 -11.44
N GLU A 220 21.59 12.98 -12.72
CA GLU A 220 22.34 13.66 -13.78
C GLU A 220 21.99 15.15 -13.82
N ASN A 221 20.68 15.49 -13.72
CA ASN A 221 20.23 16.90 -13.66
C ASN A 221 20.66 17.66 -12.38
N LYS A 222 20.98 16.96 -11.29
CA LYS A 222 21.50 17.60 -10.07
C LYS A 222 23.01 17.82 -10.10
N GLU A 223 23.73 17.01 -10.84
CA GLU A 223 25.19 17.14 -11.02
C GLU A 223 25.55 18.20 -12.07
N GLU A 224 24.64 18.51 -13.02
CA GLU A 224 24.82 19.59 -14.01
C GLU A 224 24.52 21.00 -13.46
N HIS A 225 23.98 21.12 -12.25
CA HIS A 225 23.62 22.40 -11.62
C HIS A 225 24.44 22.71 -10.36
N VAL A 226 25.58 22.04 -10.16
CA VAL A 226 26.61 22.32 -9.17
C VAL A 226 27.89 22.73 -9.89
#